data_a60b5e79d4d9df5335b79394c448ab8a
#
_entry.id   a60b5e79d4d9df5335b79394c448ab8a
#
_cell.length_a   1.000
_cell.length_b   1.000
_cell.length_c   1.000
_cell.angle_alpha   90.00
_cell.angle_beta   90.00
_cell.angle_gamma   90.00
#
_symmetry.space_group_name_H-M   'P 1'
#
loop_
_entity.id
_entity.type
_entity.pdbx_description
1 polymer ?
#
loop_
_entity_poly.entity_id
_entity_poly.type
_entity_poly.pdbx_seq_one_letter_code
_entity_poly.pdbx_strand_id
1 'polypeptide(L)'
;MAKYLMALDQGTTSSRCILFEKNGKIHSMAQKEFSQIYPQPGWVEHDPREIWASQLAVTTEAMAKVMAQPEDIAAIGITNQRETTIIWEERRTHLQCHCMAVPENGRPD
;
A
#
# COMPACT_ATOMS: atom_id res chain seq x y z
N MET A 1 -3.61 14.26 -22.17
CA MET A 1 -3.43 15.34 -21.20
C MET A 1 -3.69 14.82 -19.79
N ALA A 2 -2.77 15.09 -18.88
CA ALA A 2 -2.89 14.59 -17.52
C ALA A 2 -4.08 15.24 -16.79
N LYS A 3 -4.89 14.42 -16.13
CA LYS A 3 -6.14 14.86 -15.50
C LYS A 3 -6.16 14.65 -14.00
N TYR A 4 -5.36 13.70 -13.50
CA TYR A 4 -5.48 13.25 -12.12
C TYR A 4 -4.15 13.24 -11.39
N LEU A 5 -4.22 13.40 -10.07
CA LEU A 5 -3.14 13.06 -9.17
C LEU A 5 -3.49 11.73 -8.52
N MET A 6 -2.52 10.83 -8.45
CA MET A 6 -2.71 9.53 -7.81
C MET A 6 -2.03 9.53 -6.45
N ALA A 7 -2.75 9.09 -5.42
CA ALA A 7 -2.18 8.87 -4.10
C ALA A 7 -2.17 7.38 -3.82
N LEU A 8 -0.99 6.85 -3.49
CA LEU A 8 -0.82 5.48 -3.05
C LEU A 8 -0.62 5.51 -1.53
N ASP A 9 -1.65 5.10 -0.82
CA ASP A 9 -1.67 5.14 0.65
C ASP A 9 -1.47 3.74 1.19
N GLN A 10 -0.26 3.47 1.66
CA GLN A 10 0.07 2.19 2.26
C GLN A 10 -0.10 2.30 3.77
N GLY A 11 -1.25 1.85 4.27
CA GLY A 11 -1.55 1.83 5.69
C GLY A 11 -1.02 0.58 6.38
N THR A 12 -1.30 0.47 7.67
CA THR A 12 -0.86 -0.68 8.48
C THR A 12 -1.75 -1.90 8.31
N THR A 13 -2.98 -1.72 7.85
CA THR A 13 -3.95 -2.81 7.68
C THR A 13 -4.47 -2.94 6.26
N SER A 14 -4.28 -1.93 5.43
CA SER A 14 -4.83 -1.91 4.08
C SER A 14 -3.99 -1.08 3.14
N SER A 15 -4.14 -1.38 1.85
CA SER A 15 -3.57 -0.58 0.77
C SER A 15 -4.69 0.19 0.10
N ARG A 16 -4.42 1.43 -0.30
CA ARG A 16 -5.42 2.31 -0.90
C ARG A 16 -4.82 3.07 -2.08
N CYS A 17 -5.63 3.27 -3.11
CA CYS A 17 -5.29 4.14 -4.23
C CYS A 17 -6.42 5.14 -4.41
N ILE A 18 -6.07 6.42 -4.50
CA ILE A 18 -7.04 7.49 -4.69
C ILE A 18 -6.63 8.29 -5.92
N LEU A 19 -7.58 8.55 -6.80
CA LEU A 19 -7.39 9.47 -7.92
C LEU A 19 -8.11 10.78 -7.60
N PHE A 20 -7.35 11.87 -7.59
CA PHE A 20 -7.88 13.21 -7.32
C PHE A 20 -8.00 14.01 -8.61
N GLU A 21 -9.08 14.77 -8.74
CA GLU A 21 -9.22 15.76 -9.79
C GLU A 21 -8.37 16.99 -9.47
N LYS A 22 -8.20 17.87 -10.43
CA LYS A 22 -7.40 19.09 -10.27
C LYS A 22 -7.88 19.98 -9.13
N ASN A 23 -9.17 19.95 -8.83
CA ASN A 23 -9.75 20.75 -7.73
C ASN A 23 -9.64 20.10 -6.36
N GLY A 24 -8.98 18.94 -6.28
CA GLY A 24 -8.80 18.21 -5.02
C GLY A 24 -9.91 17.23 -4.69
N LYS A 25 -10.94 17.13 -5.51
CA LYS A 25 -12.03 16.18 -5.27
C LYS A 25 -11.57 14.76 -5.60
N ILE A 26 -12.07 13.80 -4.82
CA ILE A 26 -11.82 12.39 -5.09
C ILE A 26 -12.66 11.98 -6.31
N HIS A 27 -11.96 11.47 -7.33
CA HIS A 27 -12.60 10.99 -8.54
C HIS A 27 -12.83 9.48 -8.51
N SER A 28 -11.86 8.74 -7.97
CA SER A 28 -11.95 7.29 -7.80
C SER A 28 -11.12 6.87 -6.61
N MET A 29 -11.51 5.75 -5.99
CA MET A 29 -10.78 5.18 -4.87
C MET A 29 -11.00 3.67 -4.83
N ALA A 30 -9.96 2.95 -4.46
CA ALA A 30 -10.05 1.52 -4.17
C ALA A 30 -9.21 1.23 -2.93
N GLN A 31 -9.65 0.27 -2.15
CA GLN A 31 -8.99 -0.12 -0.92
C GLN A 31 -9.09 -1.63 -0.75
N LYS A 32 -8.03 -2.24 -0.23
CA LYS A 32 -7.99 -3.67 0.05
C LYS A 32 -7.19 -3.91 1.31
N GLU A 33 -7.74 -4.71 2.21
CA GLU A 33 -7.03 -5.12 3.41
C GLU A 33 -6.05 -6.24 3.07
N PHE A 34 -4.98 -6.34 3.86
CA PHE A 34 -4.05 -7.45 3.79
C PHE A 34 -3.92 -8.11 5.16
N SER A 35 -3.45 -9.36 5.16
CA SER A 35 -3.41 -10.19 6.36
C SER A 35 -2.43 -9.64 7.39
N GLN A 36 -2.84 -9.72 8.66
CA GLN A 36 -1.99 -9.45 9.80
C GLN A 36 -1.52 -10.79 10.35
N ILE A 37 -0.23 -10.94 10.58
CA ILE A 37 0.35 -12.17 11.10
C ILE A 37 0.81 -11.88 12.52
N TYR A 38 0.40 -12.71 13.48
CA TYR A 38 0.71 -12.54 14.89
C TYR A 38 1.60 -13.68 15.38
N PRO A 39 2.94 -13.58 15.18
CA PRO A 39 3.83 -14.67 15.57
C PRO A 39 3.96 -14.82 17.08
N GLN A 40 3.78 -13.72 17.81
CA GLN A 40 3.81 -13.69 19.27
C GLN A 40 2.86 -12.61 19.77
N PRO A 41 2.38 -12.70 21.03
CA PRO A 41 1.56 -11.63 21.61
C PRO A 41 2.27 -10.28 21.52
N GLY A 42 1.55 -9.28 21.02
CA GLY A 42 2.07 -7.92 20.86
C GLY A 42 2.90 -7.71 19.60
N TRP A 43 3.17 -8.74 18.83
CA TRP A 43 3.92 -8.66 17.58
C TRP A 43 2.99 -8.75 16.39
N VAL A 44 3.26 -7.94 15.38
CA VAL A 44 2.50 -7.97 14.11
C VAL A 44 3.49 -8.06 12.96
N GLU A 45 3.27 -9.02 12.09
CA GLU A 45 4.02 -9.15 10.85
C GLU A 45 3.10 -9.04 9.66
N HIS A 46 3.66 -8.63 8.53
CA HIS A 46 2.97 -8.59 7.26
C HIS A 46 3.77 -9.34 6.21
N ASP A 47 3.09 -9.90 5.21
CA ASP A 47 3.74 -10.47 4.04
C ASP A 47 3.97 -9.35 3.02
N PRO A 48 5.23 -8.98 2.74
CA PRO A 48 5.52 -7.88 1.79
C PRO A 48 4.97 -8.14 0.39
N ARG A 49 4.89 -9.40 -0.02
CA ARG A 49 4.32 -9.75 -1.33
C ARG A 49 2.83 -9.47 -1.37
N GLU A 50 2.13 -9.73 -0.26
CA GLU A 50 0.71 -9.42 -0.14
C GLU A 50 0.49 -7.91 -0.13
N ILE A 51 1.36 -7.14 0.56
CA ILE A 51 1.31 -5.69 0.54
C ILE A 51 1.46 -5.17 -0.89
N TRP A 52 2.48 -5.65 -1.61
CA TRP A 52 2.71 -5.25 -3.00
C TRP A 52 1.54 -5.62 -3.91
N ALA A 53 1.06 -6.86 -3.81
CA ALA A 53 -0.06 -7.33 -4.62
C ALA A 53 -1.33 -6.53 -4.35
N SER A 54 -1.62 -6.21 -3.08
CA SER A 54 -2.78 -5.42 -2.73
C SER A 54 -2.68 -3.99 -3.25
N GLN A 55 -1.50 -3.38 -3.17
CA GLN A 55 -1.30 -2.02 -3.69
C GLN A 55 -1.48 -1.98 -5.20
N LEU A 56 -0.93 -2.97 -5.90
CA LEU A 56 -1.09 -3.07 -7.34
C LEU A 56 -2.55 -3.29 -7.74
N ALA A 57 -3.25 -4.16 -7.00
CA ALA A 57 -4.65 -4.45 -7.26
C ALA A 57 -5.54 -3.22 -7.09
N VAL A 58 -5.36 -2.44 -6.01
CA VAL A 58 -6.18 -1.24 -5.78
C VAL A 58 -5.86 -0.15 -6.77
N THR A 59 -4.62 -0.05 -7.21
CA THR A 59 -4.23 0.91 -8.24
C THR A 59 -4.94 0.60 -9.57
N THR A 60 -4.90 -0.66 -9.97
CA THR A 60 -5.58 -1.14 -11.17
C THR A 60 -7.08 -0.92 -11.07
N GLU A 61 -7.67 -1.25 -9.92
CA GLU A 61 -9.11 -1.09 -9.70
C GLU A 61 -9.54 0.37 -9.75
N ALA A 62 -8.81 1.26 -9.06
CA ALA A 62 -9.15 2.67 -9.05
C ALA A 62 -9.11 3.28 -10.46
N MET A 63 -8.12 2.91 -11.25
CA MET A 63 -8.00 3.37 -12.63
C MET A 63 -9.11 2.77 -13.51
N ALA A 64 -9.39 1.48 -13.35
CA ALA A 64 -10.41 0.81 -14.16
C ALA A 64 -11.82 1.37 -13.94
N LYS A 65 -12.15 1.74 -12.71
CA LYS A 65 -13.45 2.31 -12.37
C LYS A 65 -13.82 3.53 -13.21
N VAL A 66 -12.83 4.31 -13.59
CA VAL A 66 -13.03 5.56 -14.35
C VAL A 66 -12.35 5.52 -15.71
N MET A 67 -11.92 4.34 -16.14
CA MET A 67 -11.23 4.13 -17.41
C MET A 67 -10.04 5.07 -17.61
N ALA A 68 -9.31 5.35 -16.53
CA ALA A 68 -8.12 6.19 -16.59
C ALA A 68 -6.97 5.44 -17.25
N GLN A 69 -6.20 6.17 -18.06
CA GLN A 69 -5.01 5.64 -18.70
C GLN A 69 -3.76 6.17 -17.98
N PRO A 70 -2.60 5.51 -18.12
CA PRO A 70 -1.37 6.02 -17.50
C PRO A 70 -1.06 7.47 -17.87
N GLU A 71 -1.40 7.89 -19.08
CA GLU A 71 -1.18 9.26 -19.55
C GLU A 71 -2.03 10.27 -18.79
N ASP A 72 -3.11 9.84 -18.16
CA ASP A 72 -4.01 10.72 -17.41
C ASP A 72 -3.46 11.06 -16.03
N ILE A 73 -2.42 10.37 -15.58
CA ILE A 73 -1.84 10.58 -14.25
C ILE A 73 -0.71 11.60 -14.35
N ALA A 74 -0.89 12.75 -13.70
CA ALA A 74 0.09 13.84 -13.71
C ALA A 74 1.25 13.58 -12.74
N ALA A 75 0.94 13.03 -11.58
CA ALA A 75 1.94 12.75 -10.54
C ALA A 75 1.39 11.71 -9.57
N ILE A 76 2.31 11.08 -8.85
CA ILE A 76 1.99 10.06 -7.85
C ILE A 76 2.58 10.50 -6.52
N GLY A 77 1.74 10.57 -5.49
CA GLY A 77 2.19 10.75 -4.11
C GLY A 77 2.10 9.42 -3.37
N ILE A 78 3.07 9.15 -2.54
CA ILE A 78 3.13 7.88 -1.82
C ILE A 78 3.25 8.15 -0.33
N THR A 79 2.40 7.50 0.48
CA THR A 79 2.58 7.44 1.91
C THR A 79 2.90 6.01 2.31
N ASN A 80 3.83 5.86 3.23
CA ASN A 80 4.28 4.55 3.64
C ASN A 80 3.62 4.08 4.93
N GLN A 81 3.74 2.80 5.19
CA GLN A 81 3.38 2.18 6.44
C GLN A 81 4.46 2.50 7.47
N ARG A 82 4.07 3.06 8.60
CA ARG A 82 5.01 3.47 9.65
C ARG A 82 5.54 2.26 10.42
N GLU A 83 6.76 2.40 10.95
CA GLU A 83 7.38 1.46 11.89
C GLU A 83 7.39 0.03 11.37
N THR A 84 7.53 -0.12 10.07
CA THR A 84 7.61 -1.42 9.42
C THR A 84 8.93 -1.54 8.70
N THR A 85 9.64 -2.62 9.00
CA THR A 85 10.93 -2.91 8.38
C THR A 85 10.83 -4.21 7.61
N ILE A 86 11.33 -4.21 6.38
CA ILE A 86 11.36 -5.39 5.53
C ILE A 86 12.81 -5.85 5.39
N ILE A 87 13.05 -7.12 5.68
CA ILE A 87 14.36 -7.73 5.53
C ILE A 87 14.24 -8.85 4.50
N TRP A 88 15.14 -8.86 3.51
CA TRP A 88 15.10 -9.86 2.46
C TRP A 88 16.51 -10.30 2.08
N GLU A 89 16.60 -11.44 1.38
CA GLU A 89 17.86 -11.96 0.84
C GLU A 89 17.87 -11.83 -0.66
N GLU A 90 18.93 -11.23 -1.20
CA GLU A 90 19.06 -10.97 -2.64
C GLU A 90 19.17 -12.21 -3.51
N ARG A 91 19.67 -13.31 -2.97
CA ARG A 91 19.98 -14.51 -3.74
C ARG A 91 18.82 -15.47 -3.90
N ARG A 92 17.65 -15.14 -3.34
CA ARG A 92 16.51 -16.07 -3.40
C ARG A 92 15.50 -15.62 -4.42
N THR A 93 15.02 -16.59 -5.20
CA THR A 93 13.87 -16.39 -6.06
C THR A 93 12.60 -16.18 -5.25
N HIS A 94 12.61 -16.60 -3.99
CA HIS A 94 11.55 -16.31 -3.04
C HIS A 94 12.04 -15.31 -2.01
N LEU A 95 11.36 -14.18 -1.93
CA LEU A 95 11.60 -13.25 -0.85
C LEU A 95 11.06 -13.85 0.44
N GLN A 96 11.96 -14.22 1.34
CA GLN A 96 11.57 -14.43 2.73
C GLN A 96 11.71 -13.08 3.40
N CYS A 97 10.62 -12.39 3.49
CA CYS A 97 10.60 -11.08 4.10
C CYS A 97 9.94 -11.17 5.46
N HIS A 98 10.60 -10.58 6.42
CA HIS A 98 9.98 -10.34 7.73
C HIS A 98 9.63 -8.87 7.78
N CYS A 99 8.35 -8.59 7.82
CA CYS A 99 7.83 -7.25 7.91
C CYS A 99 7.19 -7.14 9.27
N MET A 100 7.79 -6.36 10.16
CA MET A 100 7.31 -6.21 11.53
C MET A 100 6.82 -4.80 11.76
N ALA A 101 5.61 -4.69 12.31
CA ALA A 101 5.07 -3.43 12.77
C ALA A 101 5.21 -3.36 14.29
N VAL A 102 5.69 -2.23 14.78
CA VAL A 102 5.76 -2.00 16.22
C VAL A 102 4.37 -1.61 16.71
N PRO A 103 3.95 -2.06 17.92
CA PRO A 103 2.67 -1.63 18.49
C PRO A 103 2.56 -0.11 18.56
N GLU A 104 1.33 0.40 18.43
CA GLU A 104 1.07 1.84 18.39
C GLU A 104 1.65 2.62 19.57
N ASN A 105 1.71 1.99 20.74
CA ASN A 105 2.27 2.62 21.93
C ASN A 105 3.80 2.65 21.95
N GLY A 106 4.43 2.11 20.93
CA GLY A 106 5.89 2.08 20.82
C GLY A 106 6.58 1.18 21.85
N ARG A 107 5.83 0.33 22.54
CA ARG A 107 6.39 -0.57 23.54
C ARG A 107 6.47 -1.98 22.97
N PRO A 108 7.67 -2.56 22.91
CA PRO A 108 7.80 -3.98 22.63
C PRO A 108 7.33 -4.75 23.84
N ASP A 109 6.27 -5.47 23.70
CA ASP A 109 5.78 -6.34 24.78
C ASP A 109 6.24 -7.77 24.57
#